data_dbc43c0066be717af839d769211ae438
#
_entry.id   dbc43c0066be717af839d769211ae438
#
_cell.length_a   1.000
_cell.length_b   1.000
_cell.length_c   1.000
_cell.angle_alpha   90.00
_cell.angle_beta   90.00
_cell.angle_gamma   90.00
#
_symmetry.space_group_name_H-M   'P 1'
#
loop_
_entity.id
_entity.type
_entity.pdbx_description
1 polymer ?
#
loop_
_entity_poly.entity_id
_entity_poly.type
_entity_poly.pdbx_seq_one_letter_code
_entity_poly.pdbx_strand_id
1 'polypeptide(L)'
;PSGEDITRTVDPSKGSIQKLYAENTNLTIFQERKVNRALIDKDAIYTQEGVPMQTTSNVVIGAIQPYAGEFGISTNPESFAVYGYRKYFTDARQGSVLRLSQDGLTEISNYGMYDFFRDQLGSLSSGKAIGGYDIHNKCYTLSLQPASASIPSQTLSFDEQIKGWTSRYSYVPSNMFSVQNNFYSTTRS
;
A
#
# COMPACT_ATOMS: atom_id res chain seq x y z
N PRO A 1 -25.82 11.45 28.36
CA PRO A 1 -24.38 11.35 28.20
C PRO A 1 -24.09 11.13 26.73
N SER A 2 -23.56 12.16 26.13
CA SER A 2 -23.04 12.08 24.79
C SER A 2 -21.95 11.04 24.76
N GLY A 3 -22.14 9.97 23.99
CA GLY A 3 -21.08 9.02 23.75
C GLY A 3 -19.85 9.78 23.25
N GLU A 4 -18.70 9.51 23.86
CA GLU A 4 -17.46 10.08 23.37
C GLU A 4 -17.29 9.71 21.90
N ASP A 5 -16.85 10.68 21.12
CA ASP A 5 -16.63 10.49 19.70
C ASP A 5 -15.52 9.44 19.49
N ILE A 6 -15.90 8.27 18.98
CA ILE A 6 -14.97 7.18 18.67
C ILE A 6 -14.27 7.35 17.31
N THR A 7 -14.54 8.45 16.63
CA THR A 7 -13.93 8.74 15.33
C THR A 7 -12.57 9.43 15.49
N ARG A 8 -11.65 9.12 14.61
CA ARG A 8 -10.39 9.83 14.42
C ARG A 8 -10.34 10.37 13.02
N THR A 9 -9.75 11.54 12.87
CA THR A 9 -9.60 12.19 11.57
C THR A 9 -8.14 12.30 11.19
N VAL A 10 -7.86 12.07 9.91
CA VAL A 10 -6.56 12.38 9.31
C VAL A 10 -6.53 13.82 8.84
N ASP A 11 -5.33 14.35 8.58
CA ASP A 11 -5.16 15.68 8.03
C ASP A 11 -5.80 15.78 6.63
N PRO A 12 -6.88 16.55 6.45
CA PRO A 12 -7.56 16.63 5.16
C PRO A 12 -6.72 17.31 4.07
N SER A 13 -5.70 18.10 4.46
CA SER A 13 -4.79 18.71 3.49
C SER A 13 -3.93 17.70 2.73
N LYS A 14 -3.84 16.48 3.22
CA LYS A 14 -3.10 15.36 2.60
C LYS A 14 -3.95 14.51 1.65
N GLY A 15 -5.18 14.92 1.40
CA GLY A 15 -6.10 14.23 0.51
C GLY A 15 -6.91 13.14 1.20
N SER A 16 -7.72 12.45 0.43
CA SER A 16 -8.61 11.41 0.94
C SER A 16 -7.87 10.14 1.35
N ILE A 17 -8.48 9.38 2.24
CA ILE A 17 -8.01 8.04 2.57
C ILE A 17 -8.31 7.12 1.39
N GLN A 18 -7.28 6.48 0.87
CA GLN A 18 -7.36 5.59 -0.29
C GLN A 18 -7.29 4.12 0.09
N LYS A 19 -6.55 3.79 1.15
CA LYS A 19 -6.35 2.41 1.60
C LYS A 19 -6.15 2.36 3.11
N LEU A 20 -6.74 1.34 3.73
CA LEU A 20 -6.52 0.97 5.13
C LEU A 20 -5.95 -0.45 5.17
N TYR A 21 -4.93 -0.65 5.97
CA TYR A 21 -4.36 -1.97 6.22
C TYR A 21 -4.14 -2.18 7.71
N ALA A 22 -4.83 -3.18 8.26
CA ALA A 22 -4.75 -3.50 9.68
C ALA A 22 -3.80 -4.67 9.91
N GLU A 23 -2.84 -4.48 10.80
CA GLU A 23 -2.04 -5.51 11.42
C GLU A 23 -2.52 -5.75 12.87
N ASN A 24 -1.85 -6.64 13.61
CA ASN A 24 -2.32 -7.04 14.95
C ASN A 24 -2.56 -5.85 15.89
N THR A 25 -1.64 -4.89 15.93
CA THR A 25 -1.68 -3.75 16.84
C THR A 25 -1.64 -2.41 16.13
N ASN A 26 -1.49 -2.39 14.82
CA ASN A 26 -1.32 -1.18 14.03
C ASN A 26 -2.29 -1.13 12.87
N LEU A 27 -2.80 0.07 12.60
CA LEU A 27 -3.53 0.41 11.40
C LEU A 27 -2.67 1.33 10.55
N THR A 28 -2.38 0.95 9.31
CA THR A 28 -1.71 1.82 8.35
C THR A 28 -2.77 2.51 7.49
N ILE A 29 -2.68 3.82 7.40
CA ILE A 29 -3.65 4.67 6.72
C ILE A 29 -2.95 5.36 5.56
N PHE A 30 -3.33 5.01 4.34
CA PHE A 30 -2.77 5.58 3.12
C PHE A 30 -3.70 6.68 2.61
N GLN A 31 -3.23 7.92 2.67
CA GLN A 31 -3.86 9.05 2.01
C GLN A 31 -3.23 9.29 0.64
N GLU A 32 -3.81 10.17 -0.15
CA GLU A 32 -3.26 10.54 -1.46
C GLU A 32 -1.82 11.07 -1.36
N ARG A 33 -1.49 11.81 -0.30
CA ARG A 33 -0.21 12.51 -0.14
C ARG A 33 0.51 12.23 1.18
N LYS A 34 0.03 11.28 1.97
CA LYS A 34 0.64 10.94 3.26
C LYS A 34 0.33 9.51 3.66
N VAL A 35 1.23 8.90 4.40
CA VAL A 35 1.04 7.60 5.04
C VAL A 35 1.10 7.80 6.54
N ASN A 36 0.11 7.25 7.26
CA ASN A 36 -0.03 7.40 8.70
C ASN A 36 -0.13 6.03 9.37
N ARG A 37 0.19 6.02 10.64
CA ARG A 37 0.02 4.85 11.51
C ARG A 37 -0.85 5.22 12.71
N ALA A 38 -1.75 4.32 13.08
CA ALA A 38 -2.50 4.40 14.32
C ALA A 38 -2.36 3.08 15.09
N LEU A 39 -2.30 3.15 16.42
CA LEU A 39 -2.37 1.96 17.25
C LEU A 39 -3.82 1.52 17.35
N ILE A 40 -4.05 0.21 17.22
CA ILE A 40 -5.35 -0.40 17.46
C ILE A 40 -5.25 -1.14 18.78
N ASP A 41 -6.03 -0.72 19.77
CA ASP A 41 -6.11 -1.41 21.05
C ASP A 41 -7.14 -2.54 20.94
N LYS A 42 -6.64 -3.76 20.77
CA LYS A 42 -7.46 -4.97 20.77
C LYS A 42 -7.64 -5.55 22.18
N ASP A 43 -6.80 -5.19 23.12
CA ASP A 43 -6.80 -5.72 24.48
C ASP A 43 -7.94 -5.13 25.34
N ALA A 44 -8.51 -4.01 24.90
CA ALA A 44 -9.69 -3.42 25.55
C ALA A 44 -10.98 -4.26 25.43
N ILE A 45 -10.95 -5.36 24.66
CA ILE A 45 -12.12 -6.20 24.37
C ILE A 45 -12.22 -7.40 25.32
N TYR A 46 -11.16 -7.75 26.04
CA TYR A 46 -11.11 -8.92 26.89
C TYR A 46 -10.73 -8.55 28.32
N THR A 47 -11.52 -9.05 29.29
CA THR A 47 -11.11 -9.03 30.69
C THR A 47 -10.09 -10.11 30.97
N GLN A 48 -9.38 -10.00 32.10
CA GLN A 48 -8.45 -11.02 32.58
C GLN A 48 -9.04 -12.44 32.71
N GLU A 49 -10.35 -12.57 32.70
CA GLU A 49 -11.07 -13.84 32.78
C GLU A 49 -11.55 -14.38 31.43
N GLY A 50 -11.17 -13.74 30.32
CA GLY A 50 -11.55 -14.17 28.97
C GLY A 50 -13.05 -14.02 28.65
N VAL A 51 -13.79 -13.33 29.49
CA VAL A 51 -15.21 -13.02 29.22
C VAL A 51 -15.27 -11.80 28.32
N PRO A 52 -15.98 -11.87 27.17
CA PRO A 52 -16.18 -10.69 26.36
C PRO A 52 -17.01 -9.67 27.18
N MET A 53 -16.35 -8.64 27.66
CA MET A 53 -17.09 -7.49 28.17
C MET A 53 -17.54 -6.65 26.99
N GLN A 54 -18.83 -6.38 26.93
CA GLN A 54 -19.34 -5.21 26.20
C GLN A 54 -18.88 -3.95 26.95
N THR A 55 -17.59 -3.72 26.96
CA THR A 55 -17.12 -2.41 27.30
C THR A 55 -17.35 -1.57 26.06
N THR A 56 -18.12 -0.54 26.21
CA THR A 56 -18.02 0.66 25.40
C THR A 56 -16.62 1.23 25.64
N SER A 57 -15.62 0.52 25.17
CA SER A 57 -14.24 0.97 25.19
C SER A 57 -14.11 2.07 24.16
N ASN A 58 -13.94 3.28 24.63
CA ASN A 58 -13.96 4.51 23.87
C ASN A 58 -12.71 4.72 23.02
N VAL A 59 -11.74 3.80 22.96
CA VAL A 59 -10.53 3.98 22.21
C VAL A 59 -10.13 2.69 21.51
N VAL A 60 -10.78 2.43 20.37
CA VAL A 60 -10.36 1.36 19.47
C VAL A 60 -9.16 1.81 18.62
N ILE A 61 -9.08 3.10 18.27
CA ILE A 61 -8.02 3.67 17.46
C ILE A 61 -7.29 4.74 18.28
N GLY A 62 -5.98 4.57 18.47
CA GLY A 62 -5.11 5.54 19.13
C GLY A 62 -4.81 6.76 18.27
N ALA A 63 -3.91 7.61 18.75
CA ALA A 63 -3.49 8.80 18.02
C ALA A 63 -2.87 8.43 16.67
N ILE A 64 -3.21 9.21 15.64
CA ILE A 64 -2.68 9.03 14.30
C ILE A 64 -1.32 9.73 14.20
N GLN A 65 -0.29 8.99 13.81
CA GLN A 65 1.06 9.49 13.64
C GLN A 65 1.48 9.35 12.17
N PRO A 66 1.90 10.43 11.50
CA PRO A 66 2.40 10.35 10.14
C PRO A 66 3.80 9.74 10.09
N TYR A 67 4.07 8.94 9.06
CA TYR A 67 5.44 8.56 8.73
C TYR A 67 6.21 9.74 8.15
N ALA A 68 7.52 9.73 8.35
CA ALA A 68 8.39 10.73 7.72
C ALA A 68 8.36 10.61 6.19
N GLY A 69 8.39 11.74 5.50
CA GLY A 69 8.31 11.82 4.05
C GLY A 69 6.94 12.27 3.56
N GLU A 70 6.93 12.90 2.40
CA GLU A 70 5.74 13.46 1.77
C GLU A 70 5.17 12.54 0.67
N PHE A 71 5.18 11.23 0.93
CA PHE A 71 4.65 10.21 0.03
C PHE A 71 3.29 9.73 0.49
N GLY A 72 2.41 9.45 -0.47
CA GLY A 72 1.14 8.78 -0.28
C GLY A 72 0.92 7.72 -1.34
N ILE A 73 -0.27 7.14 -1.40
CA ILE A 73 -0.62 6.14 -2.40
C ILE A 73 -1.22 6.76 -3.67
N SER A 74 -1.32 8.10 -3.71
CA SER A 74 -2.02 8.82 -4.78
C SER A 74 -3.47 8.33 -4.88
N THR A 75 -3.98 8.12 -6.07
CA THR A 75 -5.31 7.55 -6.32
C THR A 75 -5.24 6.11 -6.82
N ASN A 76 -4.18 5.39 -6.47
CA ASN A 76 -3.89 4.05 -6.94
C ASN A 76 -3.80 3.02 -5.79
N PRO A 77 -4.90 2.80 -5.03
CA PRO A 77 -4.89 1.83 -3.94
C PRO A 77 -4.62 0.40 -4.41
N GLU A 78 -4.88 0.08 -5.67
CA GLU A 78 -4.62 -1.23 -6.27
C GLU A 78 -3.13 -1.54 -6.45
N SER A 79 -2.26 -0.53 -6.32
CA SER A 79 -0.81 -0.74 -6.34
C SER A 79 -0.28 -1.41 -5.05
N PHE A 80 -1.10 -1.43 -4.01
CA PHE A 80 -0.74 -1.96 -2.71
C PHE A 80 -0.51 -3.46 -2.75
N ALA A 81 0.59 -3.89 -2.14
CA ALA A 81 0.87 -5.30 -1.85
C ALA A 81 1.63 -5.40 -0.53
N VAL A 82 1.48 -6.53 0.14
CA VAL A 82 2.10 -6.78 1.44
C VAL A 82 2.74 -8.15 1.48
N TYR A 83 3.91 -8.21 2.10
CA TYR A 83 4.57 -9.46 2.48
C TYR A 83 5.30 -9.29 3.80
N GLY A 84 4.88 -10.04 4.80
CA GLY A 84 5.43 -9.91 6.15
C GLY A 84 5.25 -8.49 6.68
N TYR A 85 6.34 -7.86 7.07
CA TYR A 85 6.36 -6.49 7.59
C TYR A 85 6.53 -5.43 6.51
N ARG A 86 6.63 -5.81 5.25
CA ARG A 86 6.86 -4.89 4.13
C ARG A 86 5.57 -4.64 3.37
N LYS A 87 5.32 -3.37 3.11
CA LYS A 87 4.19 -2.90 2.31
C LYS A 87 4.73 -2.13 1.11
N TYR A 88 4.24 -2.47 -0.07
CA TYR A 88 4.65 -1.85 -1.33
C TYR A 88 3.48 -1.10 -1.92
N PHE A 89 3.75 0.06 -2.45
CA PHE A 89 2.74 0.89 -3.11
C PHE A 89 3.38 1.92 -4.02
N THR A 90 2.56 2.61 -4.79
CA THR A 90 3.00 3.55 -5.81
C THR A 90 2.39 4.93 -5.55
N ASP A 91 3.24 5.95 -5.53
CA ASP A 91 2.83 7.35 -5.55
C ASP A 91 2.98 7.89 -6.98
N ALA A 92 1.91 7.79 -7.77
CA ALA A 92 1.93 8.25 -9.16
C ALA A 92 2.13 9.76 -9.27
N ARG A 93 1.66 10.53 -8.29
CA ARG A 93 1.82 11.98 -8.24
C ARG A 93 3.29 12.39 -8.19
N GLN A 94 4.11 11.65 -7.46
CA GLN A 94 5.54 11.92 -7.34
C GLN A 94 6.42 11.10 -8.28
N GLY A 95 5.83 10.16 -9.02
CA GLY A 95 6.57 9.28 -9.90
C GLY A 95 7.44 8.28 -9.16
N SER A 96 7.00 7.82 -7.98
CA SER A 96 7.80 7.00 -7.09
C SER A 96 7.10 5.70 -6.71
N VAL A 97 7.87 4.65 -6.53
CA VAL A 97 7.43 3.39 -5.94
C VAL A 97 8.05 3.24 -4.56
N LEU A 98 7.24 2.94 -3.56
CA LEU A 98 7.62 2.98 -2.16
C LEU A 98 7.51 1.60 -1.52
N ARG A 99 8.40 1.38 -0.54
CA ARG A 99 8.32 0.28 0.41
C ARG A 99 8.23 0.85 1.81
N LEU A 100 7.16 0.50 2.52
CA LEU A 100 7.02 0.78 3.93
C LEU A 100 7.48 -0.45 4.73
N SER A 101 8.47 -0.26 5.56
CA SER A 101 8.97 -1.28 6.49
C SER A 101 9.02 -0.70 7.92
N GLN A 102 9.56 -1.47 8.87
CA GLN A 102 9.75 -0.99 10.24
C GLN A 102 10.67 0.23 10.31
N ASP A 103 11.58 0.37 9.35
CA ASP A 103 12.51 1.50 9.26
C ASP A 103 11.90 2.75 8.60
N GLY A 104 10.64 2.69 8.18
CA GLY A 104 9.94 3.77 7.52
C GLY A 104 9.80 3.57 6.01
N LEU A 105 9.65 4.69 5.29
CA LEU A 105 9.45 4.68 3.84
C LEU A 105 10.78 4.67 3.11
N THR A 106 10.91 3.77 2.15
CA THR A 106 12.05 3.71 1.22
C THR A 106 11.56 3.82 -0.21
N GLU A 107 12.16 4.70 -0.99
CA GLU A 107 11.84 4.89 -2.40
C GLU A 107 12.60 3.86 -3.25
N ILE A 108 11.96 2.71 -3.53
CA ILE A 108 12.59 1.61 -4.26
C ILE A 108 12.71 1.87 -5.76
N SER A 109 12.00 2.85 -6.31
CA SER A 109 12.17 3.32 -7.69
C SER A 109 13.56 3.91 -7.94
N ASN A 110 14.25 4.38 -6.90
CA ASN A 110 15.61 4.92 -7.01
C ASN A 110 16.69 3.88 -7.28
N TYR A 111 16.38 2.60 -7.16
CA TYR A 111 17.33 1.52 -7.48
C TYR A 111 17.47 1.33 -9.00
N GLY A 112 18.09 2.29 -9.65
CA GLY A 112 18.40 2.23 -11.09
C GLY A 112 17.27 2.55 -12.05
N MET A 113 16.06 2.93 -11.53
CA MET A 113 14.86 3.12 -12.35
C MET A 113 14.16 4.47 -12.11
N TYR A 114 14.84 5.43 -11.53
CA TYR A 114 14.26 6.73 -11.15
C TYR A 114 13.59 7.43 -12.34
N ASP A 115 14.31 7.64 -13.42
CA ASP A 115 13.76 8.33 -14.60
C ASP A 115 12.64 7.54 -15.27
N PHE A 116 12.77 6.22 -15.34
CA PHE A 116 11.74 5.35 -15.89
C PHE A 116 10.43 5.51 -15.14
N PHE A 117 10.43 5.39 -13.80
CA PHE A 117 9.21 5.50 -13.03
C PHE A 117 8.64 6.91 -13.02
N ARG A 118 9.48 7.93 -12.96
CA ARG A 118 9.01 9.31 -13.10
C ARG A 118 8.23 9.51 -14.39
N ASP A 119 8.77 9.03 -15.51
CA ASP A 119 8.14 9.22 -16.82
C ASP A 119 6.90 8.33 -16.99
N GLN A 120 6.99 7.06 -16.59
CA GLN A 120 5.87 6.11 -16.74
C GLN A 120 4.70 6.44 -15.79
N LEU A 121 4.96 6.80 -14.57
CA LEU A 121 3.93 7.20 -13.61
C LEU A 121 3.36 8.58 -13.94
N GLY A 122 4.18 9.50 -14.43
CA GLY A 122 3.73 10.80 -14.91
C GLY A 122 2.79 10.69 -16.11
N SER A 123 2.98 9.69 -16.97
CA SER A 123 2.12 9.45 -18.12
C SER A 123 0.93 8.52 -17.84
N LEU A 124 0.79 8.03 -16.61
CA LEU A 124 -0.28 7.12 -16.23
C LEU A 124 -1.67 7.77 -16.36
N SER A 125 -1.77 9.08 -16.05
CA SER A 125 -3.01 9.86 -16.10
C SER A 125 -4.11 9.20 -15.24
N SER A 126 -5.27 8.86 -15.83
CA SER A 126 -6.34 8.11 -15.19
C SER A 126 -6.19 6.59 -15.33
N GLY A 127 -5.04 6.13 -15.78
CA GLY A 127 -4.72 4.71 -15.85
C GLY A 127 -4.56 4.06 -14.49
N LYS A 128 -4.13 2.80 -14.50
CA LYS A 128 -4.07 1.97 -13.29
C LYS A 128 -2.63 1.56 -12.98
N ALA A 129 -2.32 1.48 -11.69
CA ALA A 129 -1.15 0.80 -11.17
C ALA A 129 -1.65 -0.38 -10.34
N ILE A 130 -1.40 -1.59 -10.79
CA ILE A 130 -1.84 -2.83 -10.14
C ILE A 130 -0.62 -3.50 -9.52
N GLY A 131 -0.69 -3.74 -8.21
CA GLY A 131 0.38 -4.37 -7.47
C GLY A 131 0.01 -5.75 -6.93
N GLY A 132 1.01 -6.59 -6.78
CA GLY A 132 0.88 -7.87 -6.12
C GLY A 132 2.25 -8.35 -5.63
N TYR A 133 2.28 -9.15 -4.59
CA TYR A 133 3.50 -9.77 -4.14
C TYR A 133 3.55 -11.22 -4.62
N ASP A 134 4.52 -11.51 -5.46
CA ASP A 134 4.78 -12.87 -5.94
C ASP A 134 5.56 -13.63 -4.86
N ILE A 135 4.86 -14.45 -4.11
CA ILE A 135 5.43 -15.22 -3.01
C ILE A 135 6.37 -16.32 -3.50
N HIS A 136 6.17 -16.80 -4.72
CA HIS A 136 7.02 -17.84 -5.31
C HIS A 136 8.40 -17.30 -5.66
N ASN A 137 8.45 -16.17 -6.36
CA ASN A 137 9.69 -15.51 -6.75
C ASN A 137 10.19 -14.48 -5.73
N LYS A 138 9.41 -14.20 -4.69
CA LYS A 138 9.70 -13.24 -3.62
C LYS A 138 9.99 -11.84 -4.15
N CYS A 139 9.11 -11.35 -5.02
CA CYS A 139 9.20 -10.02 -5.61
C CYS A 139 7.87 -9.27 -5.55
N TYR A 140 7.99 -7.95 -5.45
CA TYR A 140 6.86 -7.06 -5.69
C TYR A 140 6.66 -6.90 -7.20
N THR A 141 5.50 -7.29 -7.69
CA THR A 141 5.14 -7.17 -9.10
C THR A 141 4.19 -5.99 -9.28
N LEU A 142 4.55 -5.09 -10.18
CA LEU A 142 3.82 -3.87 -10.45
C LEU A 142 3.50 -3.78 -11.94
N SER A 143 2.21 -3.63 -12.27
CA SER A 143 1.74 -3.39 -13.62
C SER A 143 1.27 -1.96 -13.78
N LEU A 144 1.91 -1.24 -14.68
CA LEU A 144 1.57 0.14 -15.05
C LEU A 144 0.73 0.10 -16.32
N GLN A 145 -0.52 0.55 -16.22
CA GLN A 145 -1.52 0.49 -17.29
C GLN A 145 -2.04 1.89 -17.58
N PRO A 146 -1.35 2.64 -18.47
CA PRO A 146 -1.77 4.00 -18.84
C PRO A 146 -3.17 4.03 -19.44
N ALA A 147 -3.87 5.14 -19.27
CA ALA A 147 -5.20 5.34 -19.85
C ALA A 147 -5.15 5.46 -21.39
N SER A 148 -4.05 5.99 -21.90
CA SER A 148 -3.86 6.15 -23.35
C SER A 148 -3.42 4.85 -24.01
N ALA A 149 -4.15 4.41 -25.02
CA ALA A 149 -3.80 3.23 -25.81
C ALA A 149 -2.49 3.38 -26.60
N SER A 150 -2.00 4.60 -26.78
CA SER A 150 -0.71 4.86 -27.44
C SER A 150 0.50 4.56 -26.57
N ILE A 151 0.30 4.42 -25.25
CA ILE A 151 1.36 4.12 -24.31
C ILE A 151 1.22 2.66 -23.86
N PRO A 152 2.21 1.80 -24.09
CA PRO A 152 2.08 0.39 -23.76
C PRO A 152 2.05 0.17 -22.24
N SER A 153 1.23 -0.78 -21.81
CA SER A 153 1.26 -1.26 -20.44
C SER A 153 2.54 -2.03 -20.17
N GLN A 154 3.06 -1.91 -18.95
CA GLN A 154 4.29 -2.58 -18.54
C GLN A 154 4.12 -3.23 -17.18
N THR A 155 4.60 -4.46 -17.05
CA THR A 155 4.59 -5.20 -15.80
C THR A 155 6.03 -5.55 -15.43
N LEU A 156 6.44 -5.14 -14.21
CA LEU A 156 7.81 -5.26 -13.71
C LEU A 156 7.82 -5.91 -12.34
N SER A 157 8.95 -6.47 -11.95
CA SER A 157 9.12 -6.99 -10.60
C SER A 157 10.39 -6.44 -9.94
N PHE A 158 10.24 -6.18 -8.64
CA PHE A 158 11.31 -5.73 -7.75
C PHE A 158 11.73 -6.87 -6.81
N ASP A 159 13.01 -7.21 -6.82
CA ASP A 159 13.60 -8.23 -5.97
C ASP A 159 14.34 -7.57 -4.81
N GLU A 160 13.90 -7.87 -3.58
CA GLU A 160 14.50 -7.34 -2.37
C GLU A 160 15.92 -7.85 -2.11
N GLN A 161 16.23 -9.07 -2.51
CA GLN A 161 17.55 -9.66 -2.23
C GLN A 161 18.65 -8.94 -3.00
N ILE A 162 18.38 -8.62 -4.24
CA ILE A 162 19.34 -7.91 -5.09
C ILE A 162 19.08 -6.41 -5.13
N LYS A 163 18.02 -5.94 -4.47
CA LYS A 163 17.61 -4.53 -4.43
C LYS A 163 17.53 -3.90 -5.80
N GLY A 164 16.79 -4.54 -6.70
CA GLY A 164 16.69 -4.10 -8.08
C GLY A 164 15.45 -4.60 -8.79
N TRP A 165 15.14 -3.93 -9.89
CA TRP A 165 14.06 -4.29 -10.80
C TRP A 165 14.61 -5.30 -11.81
N THR A 166 14.15 -6.55 -11.72
CA THR A 166 14.82 -7.68 -12.37
C THR A 166 14.14 -8.19 -13.61
N SER A 167 12.81 -8.00 -13.72
CA SER A 167 12.06 -8.66 -14.78
C SER A 167 10.99 -7.76 -15.35
N ARG A 168 10.75 -7.94 -16.64
CA ARG A 168 9.60 -7.38 -17.36
C ARG A 168 8.76 -8.51 -17.91
N TYR A 169 7.46 -8.38 -17.77
CA TYR A 169 6.50 -9.38 -18.21
C TYR A 169 5.59 -8.82 -19.28
N SER A 170 5.11 -9.68 -20.16
CA SER A 170 4.21 -9.29 -21.25
C SER A 170 2.73 -9.29 -20.86
N TYR A 171 2.39 -9.89 -19.71
CA TYR A 171 1.00 -9.95 -19.27
C TYR A 171 0.54 -8.63 -18.66
N VAL A 172 -0.75 -8.32 -18.82
CA VAL A 172 -1.41 -7.13 -18.29
C VAL A 172 -2.56 -7.60 -17.38
N PRO A 173 -2.32 -7.69 -16.06
CA PRO A 173 -3.31 -8.24 -15.14
C PRO A 173 -4.39 -7.22 -14.79
N SER A 174 -5.60 -7.72 -14.51
CA SER A 174 -6.65 -6.94 -13.85
C SER A 174 -6.49 -6.98 -12.32
N ASN A 175 -5.92 -8.06 -11.80
CA ASN A 175 -5.60 -8.23 -10.40
C ASN A 175 -4.46 -9.25 -10.23
N MET A 176 -3.71 -9.13 -9.14
CA MET A 176 -2.64 -10.05 -8.77
C MET A 176 -2.73 -10.39 -7.29
N PHE A 177 -2.57 -11.66 -6.95
CA PHE A 177 -2.61 -12.11 -5.57
C PHE A 177 -1.84 -13.42 -5.38
N SER A 178 -1.43 -13.70 -4.15
CA SER A 178 -0.77 -14.95 -3.78
C SER A 178 -1.65 -15.76 -2.85
N VAL A 179 -1.75 -17.07 -3.11
CA VAL A 179 -2.47 -18.04 -2.28
C VAL A 179 -1.64 -19.31 -2.21
N GLN A 180 -1.38 -19.81 -1.01
CA GLN A 180 -0.67 -21.07 -0.75
C GLN A 180 0.66 -21.22 -1.53
N ASN A 181 1.51 -20.21 -1.46
CA ASN A 181 2.81 -20.15 -2.15
C ASN A 181 2.73 -20.09 -3.68
N ASN A 182 1.56 -19.87 -4.25
CA ASN A 182 1.38 -19.63 -5.67
C ASN A 182 0.95 -18.20 -5.93
N PHE A 183 1.43 -17.64 -7.02
CA PHE A 183 1.08 -16.31 -7.48
C PHE A 183 0.12 -16.41 -8.66
N TYR A 184 -0.97 -15.68 -8.59
CA TYR A 184 -2.03 -15.69 -9.59
C TYR A 184 -2.24 -14.28 -10.15
N SER A 185 -2.55 -14.22 -11.42
CA SER A 185 -3.04 -13.00 -12.06
C SER A 185 -4.34 -13.29 -12.79
N THR A 186 -5.23 -12.33 -12.78
CA THR A 186 -6.47 -12.39 -13.57
C THR A 186 -6.40 -11.38 -14.70
N THR A 187 -6.92 -11.74 -15.87
CA THR A 187 -7.08 -10.84 -17.00
C THR A 187 -8.56 -10.63 -17.27
N ARG A 188 -8.94 -9.47 -17.76
CA ARG A 188 -10.27 -9.30 -18.33
C ARG A 188 -10.33 -10.03 -19.67
N SER A 189 -11.30 -10.90 -19.81
CA SER A 189 -11.73 -11.45 -21.11
C SER A 189 -12.41 -10.36 -21.94
#